data_fc51e49a25aed796fe157d2b55aecb27
#
_entry.id   fc51e49a25aed796fe157d2b55aecb27
#
_cell.length_a   1.000
_cell.length_b   1.000
_cell.length_c   1.000
_cell.angle_alpha   90.00
_cell.angle_beta   90.00
_cell.angle_gamma   90.00
#
_symmetry.space_group_name_H-M   'P 1'
#
loop_
_entity.id
_entity.type
_entity.pdbx_description
1 polymer ?
#
loop_
_entity_poly.entity_id
_entity_poly.type
_entity_poly.pdbx_seq_one_letter_code
_entity_poly.pdbx_strand_id
1 'polypeptide(L)'
;MSLHIHRPHGHTVAQTLLALLCALLAMLFTFSLAGCNRVADAAPSSDHTAVPVRVPNDEIVGQEVAVLTEAPNVPPAITRTHATRVIVNLDVIEKTMRLADGVDYTMWTFGGSMPGRFIRVREGDQVELHLKNDEHSTMPHNIDLHAVTGPGGGAKSSLTIPGGESVFTFAALNPGLYVYHCATAPVPMHIANGMYGMILVEPKAGLPKVDREFYVMQSEFYTHGKFGEKGLQTLDMEKGIDERPTYVVFNGAVGSLTGDKALQAKVGERVRLFVGNGGPNLVSSFHVIGEVFDNVYTEGGTVASQHNVQTTLVPAGGSAVVEFGVEKPGDLILVDHSIFRAFNKGALGMLHVSGDDNAKVFASLKGLGGTH
;
A
#
# COMPACT_ATOMS: atom_id res chain seq x y z
N MET A 1 -19.87 -90.92 -2.58
CA MET A 1 -19.38 -90.38 -1.30
C MET A 1 -19.17 -88.90 -1.49
N SER A 2 -20.22 -88.13 -1.19
CA SER A 2 -20.28 -86.70 -1.51
C SER A 2 -20.18 -85.90 -0.21
N LEU A 3 -19.09 -85.09 -0.09
CA LEU A 3 -18.88 -84.21 1.07
C LEU A 3 -19.58 -82.89 0.84
N HIS A 4 -20.58 -82.58 1.66
CA HIS A 4 -21.18 -81.26 1.75
C HIS A 4 -20.34 -80.35 2.64
N ILE A 5 -19.82 -79.25 2.09
CA ILE A 5 -19.15 -78.22 2.86
C ILE A 5 -20.19 -77.14 3.14
N HIS A 6 -20.50 -76.95 4.42
CA HIS A 6 -21.33 -75.84 4.92
C HIS A 6 -20.52 -74.54 4.93
N ARG A 7 -21.02 -73.46 4.28
CA ARG A 7 -20.48 -72.07 4.41
C ARG A 7 -21.26 -71.34 5.53
N PRO A 8 -20.59 -70.73 6.47
CA PRO A 8 -21.30 -69.87 7.44
C PRO A 8 -21.62 -68.49 6.87
N HIS A 9 -22.76 -67.97 7.27
CA HIS A 9 -23.35 -66.73 6.84
C HIS A 9 -22.56 -65.50 7.28
N GLY A 10 -21.99 -64.76 6.34
CA GLY A 10 -21.27 -63.52 6.56
C GLY A 10 -22.16 -62.25 6.63
N HIS A 11 -23.40 -62.35 7.09
CA HIS A 11 -24.35 -61.24 7.09
C HIS A 11 -24.53 -60.50 8.42
N THR A 12 -24.01 -61.00 9.55
CA THR A 12 -24.32 -60.45 10.87
C THR A 12 -23.43 -59.29 11.30
N VAL A 13 -22.19 -59.19 10.85
CA VAL A 13 -21.28 -58.14 11.26
C VAL A 13 -21.58 -56.78 10.55
N ALA A 14 -21.93 -56.85 9.26
CA ALA A 14 -22.27 -55.63 8.50
C ALA A 14 -23.61 -55.00 8.97
N GLN A 15 -24.56 -55.82 9.35
CA GLN A 15 -25.85 -55.33 9.87
C GLN A 15 -25.70 -54.72 11.27
N THR A 16 -24.81 -55.25 12.11
CA THR A 16 -24.55 -54.69 13.44
C THR A 16 -23.80 -53.37 13.35
N LEU A 17 -22.84 -53.24 12.44
CA LEU A 17 -22.13 -51.95 12.18
C LEU A 17 -23.04 -50.88 11.62
N LEU A 18 -23.95 -51.23 10.73
CA LEU A 18 -24.95 -50.28 10.16
C LEU A 18 -25.91 -49.79 11.23
N ALA A 19 -26.41 -50.69 12.10
CA ALA A 19 -27.29 -50.33 13.22
C ALA A 19 -26.63 -49.41 14.24
N LEU A 20 -25.34 -49.65 14.56
CA LEU A 20 -24.53 -48.78 15.43
C LEU A 20 -24.27 -47.38 14.80
N LEU A 21 -24.03 -47.33 13.50
CA LEU A 21 -23.84 -46.06 12.79
C LEU A 21 -25.11 -45.22 12.74
N CYS A 22 -26.25 -45.88 12.51
CA CYS A 22 -27.56 -45.21 12.55
C CYS A 22 -27.95 -44.71 13.94
N ALA A 23 -27.60 -45.47 15.00
CA ALA A 23 -27.82 -45.04 16.39
C ALA A 23 -26.94 -43.86 16.78
N LEU A 24 -25.68 -43.80 16.32
CA LEU A 24 -24.79 -42.66 16.54
C LEU A 24 -25.29 -41.39 15.80
N LEU A 25 -25.73 -41.55 14.56
CA LEU A 25 -26.30 -40.45 13.78
C LEU A 25 -27.61 -39.92 14.38
N ALA A 26 -28.45 -40.80 14.93
CA ALA A 26 -29.68 -40.41 15.62
C ALA A 26 -29.38 -39.66 16.93
N MET A 27 -28.34 -40.05 17.70
CA MET A 27 -27.92 -39.32 18.89
C MET A 27 -27.31 -37.93 18.57
N LEU A 28 -26.58 -37.79 17.49
CA LEU A 28 -26.09 -36.51 17.02
C LEU A 28 -27.20 -35.56 16.58
N PHE A 29 -28.27 -36.09 15.97
CA PHE A 29 -29.45 -35.31 15.55
C PHE A 29 -30.30 -34.87 16.73
N THR A 30 -30.42 -35.65 17.78
CA THR A 30 -31.18 -35.28 19.00
C THR A 30 -30.48 -34.23 19.85
N PHE A 31 -29.14 -34.18 19.86
CA PHE A 31 -28.40 -33.13 20.52
C PHE A 31 -28.48 -31.78 19.78
N SER A 32 -28.68 -31.79 18.45
CA SER A 32 -28.88 -30.58 17.66
C SER A 32 -30.26 -29.94 17.80
N LEU A 33 -31.27 -30.70 18.21
CA LEU A 33 -32.66 -30.21 18.40
C LEU A 33 -32.95 -29.71 19.83
N ALA A 34 -32.14 -30.10 20.81
CA ALA A 34 -32.30 -29.65 22.19
C ALA A 34 -31.65 -28.28 22.48
N GLY A 35 -30.83 -27.75 21.56
CA GLY A 35 -30.16 -26.44 21.65
C GLY A 35 -30.93 -25.23 21.10
N CYS A 36 -32.10 -25.44 20.47
CA CYS A 36 -32.86 -24.38 19.80
C CYS A 36 -34.11 -23.92 20.54
N ASN A 37 -34.09 -23.85 21.88
CA ASN A 37 -35.18 -23.20 22.59
C ASN A 37 -34.63 -22.39 23.76
N ARG A 38 -34.31 -21.14 23.47
CA ARG A 38 -34.41 -19.88 24.21
C ARG A 38 -33.38 -18.88 23.61
N VAL A 39 -33.56 -18.54 22.35
CA VAL A 39 -33.26 -17.13 22.02
C VAL A 39 -34.48 -16.39 22.54
N ALA A 40 -34.37 -15.82 23.72
CA ALA A 40 -35.28 -14.76 24.13
C ALA A 40 -35.25 -13.75 22.98
N ASP A 41 -36.39 -13.34 22.48
CA ASP A 41 -36.54 -12.16 21.65
C ASP A 41 -35.98 -10.99 22.45
N ALA A 42 -34.66 -10.79 22.37
CA ALA A 42 -34.08 -9.49 22.58
C ALA A 42 -34.61 -8.67 21.42
N ALA A 43 -35.65 -7.90 21.65
CA ALA A 43 -36.04 -6.84 20.76
C ALA A 43 -34.76 -6.14 20.32
N PRO A 44 -34.56 -5.91 19.00
CA PRO A 44 -33.39 -5.16 18.58
C PRO A 44 -33.39 -3.85 19.36
N SER A 45 -32.39 -3.66 20.20
CA SER A 45 -32.20 -2.37 20.87
C SER A 45 -31.99 -1.38 19.74
N SER A 46 -33.00 -0.57 19.48
CA SER A 46 -32.97 0.51 18.48
C SER A 46 -32.08 1.67 18.90
N ASP A 47 -31.11 1.40 19.76
CA ASP A 47 -30.10 2.36 20.16
C ASP A 47 -28.90 2.33 19.17
N HIS A 48 -29.23 2.38 17.89
CA HIS A 48 -28.30 2.90 16.91
C HIS A 48 -28.29 4.41 17.12
N THR A 49 -27.46 4.88 18.04
CA THR A 49 -27.08 6.28 18.04
C THR A 49 -26.54 6.56 16.64
N ALA A 50 -27.30 7.30 15.84
CA ALA A 50 -26.89 7.67 14.48
C ALA A 50 -25.49 8.28 14.58
N VAL A 51 -24.53 7.69 13.87
CA VAL A 51 -23.18 8.26 13.78
C VAL A 51 -23.36 9.68 13.21
N PRO A 52 -22.91 10.73 13.92
CA PRO A 52 -23.07 12.08 13.41
C PRO A 52 -22.48 12.20 12.02
N VAL A 53 -23.25 12.71 11.07
CA VAL A 53 -22.75 13.01 9.73
C VAL A 53 -21.64 14.04 9.87
N ARG A 54 -20.43 13.69 9.43
CA ARG A 54 -19.30 14.61 9.39
C ARG A 54 -19.56 15.64 8.30
N VAL A 55 -19.81 16.87 8.69
CA VAL A 55 -19.92 18.01 7.79
C VAL A 55 -18.70 18.87 8.01
N PRO A 56 -18.01 19.35 6.95
CA PRO A 56 -16.94 20.32 7.11
C PRO A 56 -17.49 21.56 7.79
N ASN A 57 -16.93 21.92 8.94
CA ASN A 57 -17.37 23.12 9.71
C ASN A 57 -16.32 24.23 9.65
N ASP A 58 -15.20 23.99 8.99
CA ASP A 58 -14.15 24.99 8.85
C ASP A 58 -14.54 26.04 7.82
N GLU A 59 -14.35 27.31 8.15
CA GLU A 59 -14.45 28.40 7.18
C GLU A 59 -13.31 28.27 6.18
N ILE A 60 -13.63 28.29 4.89
CA ILE A 60 -12.63 28.23 3.81
C ILE A 60 -12.11 29.64 3.56
N VAL A 61 -10.84 29.88 3.88
CA VAL A 61 -10.19 31.17 3.74
C VAL A 61 -9.13 31.14 2.65
N GLY A 62 -9.39 31.88 1.55
CA GLY A 62 -8.46 31.98 0.42
C GLY A 62 -8.37 30.72 -0.45
N GLN A 63 -7.36 30.69 -1.28
CA GLN A 63 -7.03 29.53 -2.13
C GLN A 63 -5.52 29.44 -2.37
N GLU A 64 -5.03 28.25 -2.63
CA GLU A 64 -3.65 27.97 -3.03
C GLU A 64 -3.59 26.85 -4.05
N VAL A 65 -2.51 26.81 -4.84
CA VAL A 65 -2.21 25.67 -5.71
C VAL A 65 -1.29 24.71 -4.97
N ALA A 66 -1.65 23.46 -4.91
CA ALA A 66 -0.85 22.42 -4.24
C ALA A 66 0.54 22.30 -4.87
N VAL A 67 1.56 22.22 -4.02
CA VAL A 67 2.89 21.80 -4.44
C VAL A 67 2.91 20.28 -4.56
N LEU A 68 3.11 19.78 -5.77
CA LEU A 68 3.20 18.33 -6.05
C LEU A 68 4.67 17.94 -6.25
N THR A 69 5.12 16.87 -5.60
CA THR A 69 6.51 16.43 -5.69
C THR A 69 6.63 15.02 -6.26
N GLU A 70 7.77 14.74 -6.89
CA GLU A 70 8.17 13.40 -7.30
C GLU A 70 8.87 12.67 -6.15
N ALA A 71 8.64 11.38 -6.05
CA ALA A 71 9.39 10.52 -5.14
C ALA A 71 10.93 10.60 -5.42
N PRO A 72 11.76 10.60 -4.40
CA PRO A 72 11.44 10.41 -2.98
C PRO A 72 11.07 11.69 -2.21
N ASN A 73 10.87 12.81 -2.88
CA ASN A 73 10.61 14.10 -2.25
C ASN A 73 9.15 14.21 -1.79
N VAL A 74 8.96 14.96 -0.71
CA VAL A 74 7.66 15.26 -0.10
C VAL A 74 7.42 16.76 -0.18
N PRO A 75 6.19 17.23 -0.45
CA PRO A 75 5.88 18.66 -0.39
C PRO A 75 6.17 19.23 1.00
N PRO A 76 6.53 20.52 1.11
CA PRO A 76 6.81 21.14 2.39
C PRO A 76 5.61 21.02 3.34
N ALA A 77 5.91 20.96 4.65
CA ALA A 77 4.90 20.92 5.71
C ALA A 77 3.97 22.16 5.61
N ILE A 78 2.69 21.94 5.86
CA ILE A 78 1.69 23.01 5.84
C ILE A 78 1.84 23.85 7.10
N THR A 79 2.02 25.16 6.92
CA THR A 79 2.22 26.12 8.04
C THR A 79 0.99 26.94 8.37
N ARG A 80 -0.01 26.97 7.50
CA ARG A 80 -1.27 27.68 7.76
C ARG A 80 -2.12 26.98 8.82
N THR A 81 -2.87 27.75 9.58
CA THR A 81 -3.71 27.26 10.69
C THR A 81 -5.20 27.20 10.35
N HIS A 82 -5.59 27.67 9.16
CA HIS A 82 -6.98 27.69 8.66
C HIS A 82 -7.14 26.73 7.47
N ALA A 83 -8.38 26.32 7.20
CA ALA A 83 -8.74 25.58 6.02
C ALA A 83 -8.78 26.53 4.80
N THR A 84 -8.38 26.03 3.63
CA THR A 84 -8.38 26.80 2.39
C THR A 84 -8.87 25.94 1.22
N ARG A 85 -9.15 26.60 0.09
CA ARG A 85 -9.38 25.89 -1.17
C ARG A 85 -8.02 25.53 -1.77
N VAL A 86 -7.74 24.22 -1.90
CA VAL A 86 -6.49 23.72 -2.47
C VAL A 86 -6.75 23.22 -3.88
N ILE A 87 -6.10 23.83 -4.86
CA ILE A 87 -6.19 23.42 -6.27
C ILE A 87 -5.08 22.42 -6.55
N VAL A 88 -5.47 21.21 -6.94
CA VAL A 88 -4.55 20.12 -7.32
C VAL A 88 -4.64 19.93 -8.83
N ASN A 89 -3.60 20.29 -9.56
CA ASN A 89 -3.49 20.05 -10.99
C ASN A 89 -2.67 18.77 -11.23
N LEU A 90 -3.30 17.73 -11.74
CA LEU A 90 -2.68 16.42 -11.92
C LEU A 90 -2.86 15.94 -13.36
N ASP A 91 -1.75 15.87 -14.09
CA ASP A 91 -1.75 15.35 -15.45
C ASP A 91 -1.66 13.82 -15.44
N VAL A 92 -2.35 13.17 -16.36
CA VAL A 92 -2.15 11.76 -16.69
C VAL A 92 -1.31 11.67 -17.96
N ILE A 93 -0.20 10.94 -17.88
CA ILE A 93 0.77 10.83 -18.97
C ILE A 93 1.19 9.37 -19.13
N GLU A 94 0.99 8.80 -20.32
CA GLU A 94 1.53 7.50 -20.70
C GLU A 94 2.89 7.70 -21.37
N LYS A 95 3.95 7.08 -20.84
CA LYS A 95 5.29 7.21 -21.44
C LYS A 95 6.18 6.02 -21.14
N THR A 96 7.11 5.75 -22.06
CA THR A 96 8.15 4.74 -21.84
C THR A 96 9.15 5.25 -20.83
N MET A 97 9.39 4.45 -19.78
CA MET A 97 10.33 4.72 -18.71
C MET A 97 11.20 3.50 -18.42
N ARG A 98 12.38 3.72 -17.86
CA ARG A 98 13.26 2.64 -17.40
C ARG A 98 12.62 1.90 -16.21
N LEU A 99 12.51 0.56 -16.33
CA LEU A 99 12.12 -0.34 -15.22
C LEU A 99 13.34 -0.99 -14.56
N ALA A 100 14.36 -1.35 -15.35
CA ALA A 100 15.65 -1.87 -14.90
C ALA A 100 16.72 -1.54 -15.95
N ASP A 101 17.98 -1.92 -15.72
CA ASP A 101 19.06 -1.63 -16.67
C ASP A 101 18.82 -2.28 -18.03
N GLY A 102 18.59 -1.44 -19.04
CA GLY A 102 18.25 -1.84 -20.41
C GLY A 102 16.87 -2.46 -20.56
N VAL A 103 16.01 -2.32 -19.57
CA VAL A 103 14.61 -2.76 -19.56
C VAL A 103 13.72 -1.55 -19.46
N ASP A 104 12.89 -1.33 -20.45
CA ASP A 104 11.93 -0.25 -20.54
C ASP A 104 10.51 -0.79 -20.39
N TYR A 105 9.60 0.07 -19.92
CA TYR A 105 8.18 -0.22 -19.78
C TYR A 105 7.35 1.02 -20.11
N THR A 106 6.23 0.85 -20.81
CA THR A 106 5.30 1.96 -21.02
C THR A 106 4.46 2.14 -19.77
N MET A 107 4.85 3.10 -18.94
CA MET A 107 4.19 3.41 -17.69
C MET A 107 3.05 4.38 -17.92
N TRP A 108 1.93 4.15 -17.25
CA TRP A 108 0.82 5.07 -17.14
C TRP A 108 0.96 5.81 -15.82
N THR A 109 1.02 7.12 -15.84
CA THR A 109 1.48 7.88 -14.68
C THR A 109 0.54 9.01 -14.31
N PHE A 110 0.52 9.35 -13.03
CA PHE A 110 -0.02 10.61 -12.54
C PHE A 110 1.12 11.61 -12.36
N GLY A 111 1.17 12.64 -13.23
CA GLY A 111 2.19 13.68 -13.21
C GLY A 111 3.51 13.31 -13.90
N GLY A 112 3.54 12.25 -14.71
CA GLY A 112 4.72 11.86 -15.48
C GLY A 112 5.84 11.24 -14.67
N SER A 113 5.62 10.82 -13.43
CA SER A 113 6.57 10.17 -12.52
C SER A 113 6.03 8.87 -11.94
N MET A 114 6.93 8.02 -11.47
CA MET A 114 6.62 6.76 -10.80
C MET A 114 7.29 6.69 -9.42
N PRO A 115 6.49 6.52 -8.36
CA PRO A 115 5.03 6.63 -8.32
C PRO A 115 4.52 8.01 -8.73
N GLY A 116 3.21 8.18 -8.86
CA GLY A 116 2.56 9.46 -9.11
C GLY A 116 2.91 10.52 -8.06
N ARG A 117 2.63 11.77 -8.37
CA ARG A 117 2.98 12.93 -7.52
C ARG A 117 2.44 12.79 -6.11
N PHE A 118 3.24 13.16 -5.11
CA PHE A 118 2.78 13.26 -3.72
C PHE A 118 1.91 14.52 -3.56
N ILE A 119 0.71 14.33 -3.02
CA ILE A 119 -0.23 15.42 -2.71
C ILE A 119 -0.23 15.62 -1.20
N ARG A 120 -0.13 16.89 -0.73
CA ARG A 120 -0.18 17.24 0.69
C ARG A 120 -1.22 18.32 0.93
N VAL A 121 -2.23 18.01 1.73
CA VAL A 121 -3.34 18.90 2.10
C VAL A 121 -3.57 18.83 3.61
N ARG A 122 -4.38 19.73 4.16
CA ARG A 122 -4.67 19.79 5.59
C ARG A 122 -6.11 19.37 5.86
N GLU A 123 -6.34 18.73 7.00
CA GLU A 123 -7.69 18.44 7.49
C GLU A 123 -8.55 19.71 7.52
N GLY A 124 -9.73 19.63 6.93
CA GLY A 124 -10.67 20.73 6.76
C GLY A 124 -10.57 21.46 5.41
N ASP A 125 -9.52 21.25 4.61
CA ASP A 125 -9.39 21.86 3.30
C ASP A 125 -10.51 21.43 2.35
N GLN A 126 -10.91 22.33 1.47
CA GLN A 126 -11.68 22.01 0.28
C GLN A 126 -10.72 21.82 -0.89
N VAL A 127 -10.53 20.59 -1.30
CA VAL A 127 -9.66 20.26 -2.44
C VAL A 127 -10.46 20.31 -3.73
N GLU A 128 -9.94 21.03 -4.70
CA GLU A 128 -10.41 21.03 -6.08
C GLU A 128 -9.36 20.32 -6.93
N LEU A 129 -9.71 19.14 -7.45
CA LEU A 129 -8.81 18.33 -8.25
C LEU A 129 -9.15 18.45 -9.72
N HIS A 130 -8.16 18.87 -10.50
CA HIS A 130 -8.14 18.90 -11.94
C HIS A 130 -7.34 17.70 -12.43
N LEU A 131 -8.01 16.77 -13.11
CA LEU A 131 -7.36 15.64 -13.77
C LEU A 131 -7.37 15.85 -15.26
N LYS A 132 -6.20 16.07 -15.83
CA LYS A 132 -6.03 16.28 -17.27
C LYS A 132 -5.36 15.07 -17.88
N ASN A 133 -6.00 14.44 -18.85
CA ASN A 133 -5.44 13.32 -19.59
C ASN A 133 -4.73 13.85 -20.84
N ASP A 134 -3.45 13.54 -20.99
CA ASP A 134 -2.63 13.97 -22.13
C ASP A 134 -3.27 13.52 -23.46
N GLU A 135 -3.20 14.34 -24.50
CA GLU A 135 -3.79 14.05 -25.79
C GLU A 135 -3.17 12.84 -26.51
N HIS A 136 -1.94 12.47 -26.11
CA HIS A 136 -1.23 11.31 -26.65
C HIS A 136 -1.48 10.03 -25.82
N SER A 137 -2.23 10.11 -24.73
CA SER A 137 -2.64 8.92 -23.98
C SER A 137 -3.50 8.01 -24.85
N THR A 138 -3.36 6.70 -24.67
CA THR A 138 -4.09 5.71 -25.46
C THR A 138 -5.41 5.29 -24.81
N MET A 139 -5.58 5.58 -23.50
CA MET A 139 -6.71 5.12 -22.70
C MET A 139 -7.40 6.29 -21.96
N PRO A 140 -8.69 6.16 -21.66
CA PRO A 140 -9.32 7.01 -20.66
C PRO A 140 -8.81 6.62 -19.27
N HIS A 141 -8.70 7.61 -18.40
CA HIS A 141 -8.23 7.44 -17.02
C HIS A 141 -9.13 8.21 -16.05
N ASN A 142 -9.12 7.79 -14.79
CA ASN A 142 -9.76 8.50 -13.69
C ASN A 142 -8.89 8.43 -12.42
N ILE A 143 -9.38 8.94 -11.31
CA ILE A 143 -8.68 8.84 -10.03
C ILE A 143 -9.64 8.47 -8.90
N ASP A 144 -9.28 7.43 -8.16
CA ASP A 144 -9.83 7.05 -6.86
C ASP A 144 -8.82 7.45 -5.78
N LEU A 145 -9.21 8.32 -4.87
CA LEU A 145 -8.40 8.70 -3.73
C LEU A 145 -9.00 8.06 -2.46
N HIS A 146 -8.27 7.20 -1.79
CA HIS A 146 -8.70 6.56 -0.55
C HIS A 146 -8.95 7.55 0.60
N ALA A 147 -8.47 8.79 0.47
CA ALA A 147 -8.75 9.90 1.37
C ALA A 147 -10.18 10.47 1.23
N VAL A 148 -10.88 10.17 0.13
CA VAL A 148 -12.13 10.81 -0.25
C VAL A 148 -13.33 10.00 0.23
N THR A 149 -14.16 10.62 1.05
CA THR A 149 -15.48 10.08 1.41
C THR A 149 -16.49 10.49 0.34
N GLY A 150 -16.75 9.62 -0.61
CA GLY A 150 -17.65 9.91 -1.74
C GLY A 150 -17.69 8.77 -2.77
N PRO A 151 -18.55 8.85 -3.78
CA PRO A 151 -18.74 7.77 -4.75
C PRO A 151 -17.46 7.42 -5.52
N GLY A 152 -16.90 6.23 -5.24
CA GLY A 152 -15.67 5.73 -5.87
C GLY A 152 -14.46 6.60 -5.61
N GLY A 153 -14.35 7.22 -4.40
CA GLY A 153 -13.20 8.06 -4.05
C GLY A 153 -12.92 9.22 -5.03
N GLY A 154 -13.90 9.63 -5.83
CA GLY A 154 -13.77 10.58 -6.93
C GLY A 154 -13.81 9.95 -8.34
N ALA A 155 -13.61 8.63 -8.47
CA ALA A 155 -13.50 7.97 -9.77
C ALA A 155 -14.73 8.15 -10.68
N LYS A 156 -15.94 8.21 -10.09
CA LYS A 156 -17.17 8.45 -10.85
C LYS A 156 -17.27 9.85 -11.46
N SER A 157 -16.53 10.81 -10.92
CA SER A 157 -16.55 12.21 -11.35
C SER A 157 -15.33 12.61 -12.20
N SER A 158 -14.37 11.69 -12.38
CA SER A 158 -13.08 12.01 -12.97
C SER A 158 -12.69 11.16 -14.18
N LEU A 159 -13.64 10.44 -14.80
CA LEU A 159 -13.32 9.72 -16.04
C LEU A 159 -13.00 10.71 -17.15
N THR A 160 -11.76 10.71 -17.59
CA THR A 160 -11.20 11.68 -18.52
C THR A 160 -10.62 10.98 -19.75
N ILE A 161 -11.15 11.28 -20.93
CA ILE A 161 -10.64 10.78 -22.20
C ILE A 161 -9.34 11.50 -22.59
N PRO A 162 -8.50 10.93 -23.49
CA PRO A 162 -7.32 11.62 -24.00
C PRO A 162 -7.64 13.04 -24.52
N GLY A 163 -6.84 14.04 -24.14
CA GLY A 163 -7.02 15.44 -24.43
C GLY A 163 -8.10 16.14 -23.58
N GLY A 164 -8.79 15.41 -22.71
CA GLY A 164 -9.84 15.95 -21.85
C GLY A 164 -9.33 16.36 -20.47
N GLU A 165 -10.20 17.03 -19.74
CA GLU A 165 -10.03 17.41 -18.34
C GLU A 165 -11.34 17.14 -17.56
N SER A 166 -11.20 16.65 -16.34
CA SER A 166 -12.29 16.56 -15.37
C SER A 166 -11.92 17.31 -14.09
N VAL A 167 -12.93 17.91 -13.47
CA VAL A 167 -12.76 18.69 -12.23
C VAL A 167 -13.81 18.25 -11.23
N PHE A 168 -13.39 17.96 -10.00
CA PHE A 168 -14.29 17.71 -8.89
C PHE A 168 -13.74 18.25 -7.58
N THR A 169 -14.60 18.42 -6.60
CA THR A 169 -14.21 18.90 -5.27
C THR A 169 -14.53 17.88 -4.20
N PHE A 170 -13.71 17.84 -3.16
CA PHE A 170 -13.96 17.08 -1.95
C PHE A 170 -13.43 17.79 -0.71
N ALA A 171 -13.99 17.47 0.45
CA ALA A 171 -13.45 17.93 1.72
C ALA A 171 -12.44 16.92 2.27
N ALA A 172 -11.28 17.40 2.71
CA ALA A 172 -10.27 16.60 3.40
C ALA A 172 -10.71 16.33 4.85
N LEU A 173 -11.58 15.34 5.04
CA LEU A 173 -12.27 15.08 6.31
C LEU A 173 -11.45 14.26 7.31
N ASN A 174 -10.61 13.37 6.82
CA ASN A 174 -9.94 12.38 7.65
C ASN A 174 -8.42 12.56 7.52
N PRO A 175 -7.73 12.97 8.59
CA PRO A 175 -6.27 13.06 8.54
C PRO A 175 -5.64 11.66 8.45
N GLY A 176 -4.57 11.53 7.66
CA GLY A 176 -3.89 10.28 7.40
C GLY A 176 -3.12 10.28 6.08
N LEU A 177 -2.39 9.21 5.85
CA LEU A 177 -1.67 8.95 4.61
C LEU A 177 -2.44 7.92 3.79
N TYR A 178 -2.78 8.24 2.55
CA TYR A 178 -3.65 7.43 1.70
C TYR A 178 -3.06 7.19 0.33
N VAL A 179 -3.35 6.04 -0.25
CA VAL A 179 -3.08 5.77 -1.67
C VAL A 179 -4.16 6.43 -2.53
N TYR A 180 -3.80 6.86 -3.71
CA TYR A 180 -4.72 7.10 -4.81
C TYR A 180 -4.30 6.28 -6.03
N HIS A 181 -5.25 5.89 -6.87
CA HIS A 181 -4.98 5.10 -8.07
C HIS A 181 -6.05 5.30 -9.15
N CYS A 182 -5.77 4.82 -10.36
CA CYS A 182 -6.78 4.77 -11.40
C CYS A 182 -7.76 3.62 -11.15
N ALA A 183 -9.05 3.91 -11.26
CA ALA A 183 -10.13 2.95 -11.14
C ALA A 183 -10.92 2.76 -12.45
N THR A 184 -10.34 3.13 -13.59
CA THR A 184 -10.91 2.85 -14.91
C THR A 184 -10.81 1.35 -15.21
N ALA A 185 -11.87 0.77 -15.74
CA ALA A 185 -11.89 -0.65 -16.12
C ALA A 185 -11.01 -0.91 -17.37
N PRO A 186 -10.25 -2.01 -17.39
CA PRO A 186 -10.05 -3.00 -16.33
C PRO A 186 -9.06 -2.50 -15.25
N VAL A 187 -9.56 -2.27 -14.05
CA VAL A 187 -8.83 -1.60 -12.95
C VAL A 187 -7.44 -2.19 -12.66
N PRO A 188 -7.27 -3.54 -12.56
CA PRO A 188 -5.95 -4.11 -12.25
C PRO A 188 -4.89 -3.76 -13.30
N MET A 189 -5.28 -3.63 -14.58
CA MET A 189 -4.37 -3.25 -15.67
C MET A 189 -3.82 -1.83 -15.48
N HIS A 190 -4.68 -0.88 -15.10
CA HIS A 190 -4.27 0.50 -14.88
C HIS A 190 -3.28 0.62 -13.71
N ILE A 191 -3.57 -0.06 -12.60
CA ILE A 191 -2.67 -0.09 -11.43
C ILE A 191 -1.34 -0.79 -11.77
N ALA A 192 -1.39 -1.95 -12.41
CA ALA A 192 -0.19 -2.71 -12.79
C ALA A 192 0.69 -1.98 -13.81
N ASN A 193 0.14 -1.04 -14.59
CA ASN A 193 0.90 -0.18 -15.49
C ASN A 193 1.45 1.08 -14.80
N GLY A 194 1.15 1.29 -13.49
CA GLY A 194 1.80 2.35 -12.73
C GLY A 194 0.91 3.47 -12.22
N MET A 195 -0.40 3.36 -12.37
CA MET A 195 -1.32 4.45 -11.99
C MET A 195 -1.67 4.43 -10.51
N TYR A 196 -0.74 4.85 -9.69
CA TYR A 196 -0.89 5.02 -8.24
C TYR A 196 0.04 6.13 -7.72
N GLY A 197 -0.30 6.69 -6.56
CA GLY A 197 0.49 7.65 -5.81
C GLY A 197 -0.07 7.82 -4.40
N MET A 198 0.36 8.86 -3.69
CA MET A 198 -0.06 9.10 -2.30
C MET A 198 -0.57 10.51 -2.08
N ILE A 199 -1.57 10.60 -1.20
CA ILE A 199 -2.07 11.85 -0.64
C ILE A 199 -1.96 11.81 0.89
N LEU A 200 -1.34 12.83 1.46
CA LEU A 200 -1.30 13.08 2.90
C LEU A 200 -2.33 14.15 3.24
N VAL A 201 -3.26 13.82 4.12
CA VAL A 201 -4.12 14.79 4.79
C VAL A 201 -3.51 15.05 6.17
N GLU A 202 -2.82 16.17 6.34
CA GLU A 202 -2.24 16.52 7.64
C GLU A 202 -3.33 16.81 8.68
N PRO A 203 -3.17 16.36 9.93
CA PRO A 203 -4.02 16.79 11.03
C PRO A 203 -3.99 18.32 11.18
N LYS A 204 -5.05 18.91 11.72
CA LYS A 204 -5.12 20.37 12.00
C LYS A 204 -3.94 20.88 12.86
N ALA A 205 -3.44 20.05 13.76
CA ALA A 205 -2.28 20.35 14.60
C ALA A 205 -0.92 20.19 13.88
N GLY A 206 -0.92 19.71 12.63
CA GLY A 206 0.29 19.29 11.91
C GLY A 206 0.83 17.94 12.39
N LEU A 207 1.90 17.50 11.77
CA LEU A 207 2.64 16.31 12.18
C LEU A 207 3.77 16.68 13.15
N PRO A 208 4.22 15.77 14.04
CA PRO A 208 5.44 15.97 14.83
C PRO A 208 6.62 16.34 13.94
N LYS A 209 7.49 17.21 14.43
CA LYS A 209 8.67 17.62 13.66
C LYS A 209 9.67 16.49 13.50
N VAL A 210 10.21 16.36 12.30
CA VAL A 210 11.35 15.50 11.95
C VAL A 210 12.33 16.29 11.09
N ASP A 211 13.55 15.77 10.91
CA ASP A 211 14.57 16.44 10.11
C ASP A 211 14.48 16.07 8.64
N ARG A 212 14.03 14.84 8.35
CA ARG A 212 13.88 14.31 6.99
C ARG A 212 12.54 13.65 6.80
N GLU A 213 11.92 13.91 5.65
CA GLU A 213 10.72 13.22 5.17
C GLU A 213 10.99 12.64 3.78
N PHE A 214 10.60 11.39 3.56
CA PHE A 214 10.76 10.74 2.25
C PHE A 214 9.51 9.99 1.84
N TYR A 215 9.25 9.99 0.54
CA TYR A 215 8.20 9.26 -0.13
C TYR A 215 8.77 7.96 -0.74
N VAL A 216 8.34 6.81 -0.22
CA VAL A 216 8.75 5.49 -0.68
C VAL A 216 7.50 4.68 -1.01
N MET A 217 7.38 4.17 -2.23
CA MET A 217 6.22 3.38 -2.63
C MET A 217 6.64 2.11 -3.34
N GLN A 218 6.20 0.96 -2.78
CA GLN A 218 6.38 -0.34 -3.41
C GLN A 218 5.33 -0.58 -4.49
N SER A 219 5.72 -1.31 -5.52
CA SER A 219 4.81 -1.74 -6.58
C SER A 219 5.33 -2.96 -7.33
N GLU A 220 4.46 -3.53 -8.15
CA GLU A 220 4.70 -4.77 -8.87
C GLU A 220 4.54 -4.56 -10.37
N PHE A 221 5.44 -5.18 -11.15
CA PHE A 221 5.33 -5.24 -12.60
C PHE A 221 5.31 -6.69 -13.08
N TYR A 222 4.34 -7.00 -13.90
CA TYR A 222 4.08 -8.31 -14.45
C TYR A 222 4.43 -8.26 -15.94
N THR A 223 5.66 -8.62 -16.30
CA THR A 223 6.14 -8.52 -17.69
C THR A 223 6.14 -9.86 -18.40
N HIS A 224 5.85 -9.87 -19.72
CA HIS A 224 5.98 -11.07 -20.54
C HIS A 224 7.42 -11.60 -20.51
N GLY A 225 8.40 -10.70 -20.61
CA GLY A 225 9.81 -11.05 -20.50
C GLY A 225 10.20 -11.46 -19.05
N LYS A 226 11.33 -12.14 -18.94
CA LYS A 226 11.90 -12.53 -17.64
C LYS A 226 12.55 -11.32 -16.95
N PHE A 227 12.86 -11.46 -15.68
CA PHE A 227 13.64 -10.45 -14.95
C PHE A 227 14.97 -10.16 -15.66
N GLY A 228 15.22 -8.88 -15.98
CA GLY A 228 16.43 -8.43 -16.68
C GLY A 228 16.42 -8.64 -18.19
N GLU A 229 15.35 -9.14 -18.78
CA GLU A 229 15.22 -9.26 -20.24
C GLU A 229 15.15 -7.86 -20.88
N LYS A 230 16.10 -7.60 -21.79
CA LYS A 230 16.31 -6.26 -22.37
C LYS A 230 15.22 -5.84 -23.33
N GLY A 231 15.02 -4.53 -23.47
CA GLY A 231 14.07 -3.90 -24.36
C GLY A 231 12.76 -3.55 -23.71
N LEU A 232 11.81 -3.13 -24.53
CA LEU A 232 10.48 -2.71 -24.07
C LEU A 232 9.65 -3.92 -23.64
N GLN A 233 9.19 -3.88 -22.39
CA GLN A 233 8.33 -4.91 -21.80
C GLN A 233 6.87 -4.44 -21.79
N THR A 234 5.97 -5.40 -21.80
CA THR A 234 4.52 -5.20 -21.74
C THR A 234 3.90 -6.04 -20.65
N LEU A 235 2.70 -5.66 -20.20
CA LEU A 235 1.96 -6.32 -19.14
C LEU A 235 1.56 -7.75 -19.54
N ASP A 236 1.87 -8.70 -18.67
CA ASP A 236 1.39 -10.08 -18.69
C ASP A 236 0.24 -10.22 -17.68
N MET A 237 -0.99 -10.22 -18.19
CA MET A 237 -2.20 -10.31 -17.36
C MET A 237 -2.33 -11.64 -16.62
N GLU A 238 -1.86 -12.75 -17.20
CA GLU A 238 -1.91 -14.07 -16.55
C GLU A 238 -1.01 -14.10 -15.33
N LYS A 239 0.21 -13.55 -15.44
CA LYS A 239 1.08 -13.39 -14.25
C LYS A 239 0.46 -12.48 -13.20
N GLY A 240 -0.30 -11.43 -13.62
CA GLY A 240 -1.03 -10.56 -12.71
C GLY A 240 -2.12 -11.31 -11.94
N ILE A 241 -2.92 -12.12 -12.62
CA ILE A 241 -3.97 -12.95 -12.01
C ILE A 241 -3.36 -14.00 -11.07
N ASP A 242 -2.23 -14.59 -11.46
CA ASP A 242 -1.51 -15.60 -10.66
C ASP A 242 -0.65 -15.00 -9.53
N GLU A 243 -0.64 -13.68 -9.36
CA GLU A 243 0.16 -12.96 -8.35
C GLU A 243 1.68 -13.26 -8.44
N ARG A 244 2.19 -13.43 -9.67
CA ARG A 244 3.60 -13.77 -9.95
C ARG A 244 4.35 -12.61 -10.63
N PRO A 245 4.61 -11.49 -9.92
CA PRO A 245 5.29 -10.35 -10.52
C PRO A 245 6.71 -10.71 -10.97
N THR A 246 7.11 -10.18 -12.10
CA THR A 246 8.49 -10.25 -12.58
C THR A 246 9.38 -9.31 -11.78
N TYR A 247 8.89 -8.09 -11.50
CA TYR A 247 9.57 -7.08 -10.70
C TYR A 247 8.70 -6.69 -9.50
N VAL A 248 9.33 -6.46 -8.36
CA VAL A 248 8.78 -5.77 -7.20
C VAL A 248 9.78 -4.68 -6.86
N VAL A 249 9.39 -3.42 -6.89
CA VAL A 249 10.33 -2.30 -6.84
C VAL A 249 9.87 -1.21 -5.89
N PHE A 250 10.80 -0.42 -5.37
CA PHE A 250 10.50 0.88 -4.78
C PHE A 250 10.58 1.96 -5.86
N ASN A 251 9.68 2.93 -5.79
CA ASN A 251 9.64 4.13 -6.64
C ASN A 251 9.84 3.82 -8.14
N GLY A 252 9.10 2.82 -8.63
CA GLY A 252 8.85 2.54 -10.04
C GLY A 252 9.96 1.82 -10.81
N ALA A 253 11.16 1.60 -10.24
CA ALA A 253 12.22 0.91 -10.96
C ALA A 253 13.23 0.23 -10.03
N VAL A 254 13.88 -0.81 -10.53
CA VAL A 254 15.05 -1.41 -9.86
C VAL A 254 16.15 -0.35 -9.71
N GLY A 255 16.64 -0.18 -8.48
CA GLY A 255 17.70 0.77 -8.18
C GLY A 255 17.29 2.26 -8.16
N SER A 256 16.00 2.55 -8.07
CA SER A 256 15.48 3.94 -7.97
C SER A 256 15.94 4.67 -6.70
N LEU A 257 16.30 3.92 -5.65
CA LEU A 257 16.77 4.43 -4.36
C LEU A 257 18.16 3.89 -3.98
N THR A 258 19.04 3.65 -4.95
CA THR A 258 20.39 3.11 -4.70
C THR A 258 21.47 3.95 -5.36
N GLY A 259 22.73 3.79 -4.92
CA GLY A 259 23.87 4.57 -5.42
C GLY A 259 23.65 6.07 -5.21
N ASP A 260 23.84 6.87 -6.25
CA ASP A 260 23.66 8.33 -6.19
C ASP A 260 22.21 8.77 -5.93
N LYS A 261 21.26 7.83 -6.02
CA LYS A 261 19.82 8.05 -5.73
C LYS A 261 19.43 7.59 -4.32
N ALA A 262 20.38 7.13 -3.51
CA ALA A 262 20.12 6.75 -2.12
C ALA A 262 19.56 7.94 -1.33
N LEU A 263 18.62 7.66 -0.43
CA LEU A 263 18.13 8.66 0.53
C LEU A 263 19.29 9.14 1.41
N GLN A 264 19.24 10.36 1.90
CA GLN A 264 20.35 10.97 2.64
C GLN A 264 19.89 11.46 4.01
N ALA A 265 20.61 11.06 5.06
CA ALA A 265 20.44 11.59 6.42
C ALA A 265 21.80 11.81 7.10
N LYS A 266 21.77 12.40 8.29
CA LYS A 266 22.95 12.60 9.14
C LYS A 266 22.72 12.01 10.52
N VAL A 267 23.77 11.51 11.13
CA VAL A 267 23.74 11.08 12.54
C VAL A 267 23.12 12.17 13.41
N GLY A 268 22.16 11.78 14.25
CA GLY A 268 21.37 12.65 15.11
C GLY A 268 20.09 13.20 14.49
N GLU A 269 19.86 13.00 13.18
CA GLU A 269 18.59 13.36 12.54
C GLU A 269 17.48 12.34 12.84
N ARG A 270 16.25 12.84 12.83
CA ARG A 270 15.04 12.02 12.86
C ARG A 270 14.44 11.92 11.47
N VAL A 271 14.18 10.70 11.04
CA VAL A 271 13.68 10.38 9.70
C VAL A 271 12.22 9.93 9.79
N ARG A 272 11.39 10.39 8.85
CA ARG A 272 10.04 9.90 8.58
C ARG A 272 9.96 9.37 7.17
N LEU A 273 9.50 8.13 7.01
CA LEU A 273 9.17 7.57 5.70
C LEU A 273 7.66 7.47 5.56
N PHE A 274 7.13 8.08 4.52
CA PHE A 274 5.77 7.85 4.03
C PHE A 274 5.82 6.67 3.08
N VAL A 275 5.40 5.51 3.57
CA VAL A 275 5.52 4.25 2.85
C VAL A 275 4.18 3.86 2.28
N GLY A 276 4.10 3.70 0.96
CA GLY A 276 2.91 3.21 0.27
C GLY A 276 3.14 1.88 -0.44
N ASN A 277 2.04 1.21 -0.75
CA ASN A 277 2.07 0.02 -1.57
C ASN A 277 0.99 0.12 -2.66
N GLY A 278 1.42 0.37 -3.90
CA GLY A 278 0.53 0.38 -5.06
C GLY A 278 0.04 -1.01 -5.46
N GLY A 279 0.68 -2.04 -4.97
CA GLY A 279 0.34 -3.43 -5.30
C GLY A 279 0.56 -3.74 -6.79
N PRO A 280 -0.42 -4.37 -7.47
CA PRO A 280 -1.83 -4.52 -7.07
C PRO A 280 -2.15 -5.67 -6.11
N ASN A 281 -1.25 -6.63 -5.89
CA ASN A 281 -1.60 -7.89 -5.22
C ASN A 281 -0.87 -8.11 -3.89
N LEU A 282 0.44 -7.86 -3.83
CA LEU A 282 1.28 -8.34 -2.74
C LEU A 282 1.33 -7.36 -1.56
N VAL A 283 1.27 -7.89 -0.34
CA VAL A 283 1.60 -7.15 0.88
C VAL A 283 3.10 -6.93 0.95
N SER A 284 3.53 -5.72 1.34
CA SER A 284 4.93 -5.41 1.66
C SER A 284 5.21 -5.73 3.13
N SER A 285 6.29 -6.45 3.41
CA SER A 285 6.88 -6.57 4.74
C SER A 285 8.01 -5.55 4.86
N PHE A 286 7.67 -4.26 5.03
CA PHE A 286 8.62 -3.18 4.98
C PHE A 286 9.54 -3.16 6.20
N HIS A 287 10.85 -3.14 5.95
CA HIS A 287 11.91 -3.11 6.96
C HIS A 287 13.07 -2.22 6.51
N VAL A 288 13.79 -1.64 7.46
CA VAL A 288 15.05 -0.94 7.24
C VAL A 288 16.15 -1.72 7.98
N ILE A 289 17.00 -2.42 7.22
CA ILE A 289 18.12 -3.18 7.79
C ILE A 289 19.10 -2.19 8.41
N GLY A 290 19.39 -2.40 9.69
CA GLY A 290 20.25 -1.53 10.48
C GLY A 290 19.51 -0.55 11.37
N GLU A 291 18.14 -0.58 11.36
CA GLU A 291 17.33 0.33 12.16
C GLU A 291 16.12 -0.35 12.80
N VAL A 292 15.64 0.25 13.88
CA VAL A 292 14.39 -0.12 14.58
C VAL A 292 13.45 1.09 14.53
N PHE A 293 12.22 0.91 14.09
CA PHE A 293 11.25 1.99 14.03
C PHE A 293 10.82 2.40 15.43
N ASP A 294 11.08 3.66 15.82
CA ASP A 294 10.61 4.24 17.08
C ASP A 294 9.07 4.27 17.12
N ASN A 295 8.48 4.70 16.00
CA ASN A 295 7.04 4.81 15.82
C ASN A 295 6.60 4.23 14.49
N VAL A 296 5.50 3.49 14.51
CA VAL A 296 4.78 3.05 13.30
C VAL A 296 3.33 3.50 13.41
N TYR A 297 2.86 4.16 12.36
CA TYR A 297 1.47 4.53 12.13
C TYR A 297 0.91 3.59 11.07
N THR A 298 0.29 2.50 11.53
CA THR A 298 -0.26 1.48 10.62
C THR A 298 -1.42 2.04 9.81
N GLU A 299 -1.56 1.55 8.57
CA GLU A 299 -2.59 2.00 7.63
C GLU A 299 -2.61 3.52 7.40
N GLY A 300 -1.47 4.19 7.61
CA GLY A 300 -1.36 5.63 7.45
C GLY A 300 -2.15 6.47 8.46
N GLY A 301 -2.59 5.88 9.58
CA GLY A 301 -3.32 6.59 10.63
C GLY A 301 -2.49 7.68 11.31
N THR A 302 -3.12 8.50 12.15
CA THR A 302 -2.49 9.67 12.79
C THR A 302 -2.00 9.41 14.21
N VAL A 303 -2.24 8.22 14.75
CA VAL A 303 -1.79 7.79 16.08
C VAL A 303 -0.79 6.65 15.88
N ALA A 304 0.38 6.78 16.51
CA ALA A 304 1.36 5.70 16.50
C ALA A 304 0.76 4.46 17.17
N SER A 305 0.66 3.37 16.42
CA SER A 305 0.03 2.12 16.83
C SER A 305 1.05 1.13 17.41
N GLN A 306 2.33 1.30 17.07
CA GLN A 306 3.42 0.44 17.52
C GLN A 306 4.68 1.26 17.79
N HIS A 307 5.49 0.79 18.74
CA HIS A 307 6.76 1.39 19.14
C HIS A 307 7.86 0.34 19.20
N ASN A 308 9.08 0.71 18.84
CA ASN A 308 10.27 -0.14 18.89
C ASN A 308 10.09 -1.47 18.14
N VAL A 309 9.58 -1.38 16.91
CA VAL A 309 9.34 -2.54 16.05
C VAL A 309 10.26 -2.53 14.83
N GLN A 310 10.53 -3.72 14.31
CA GLN A 310 11.52 -3.92 13.25
C GLN A 310 10.92 -3.89 11.84
N THR A 311 9.68 -4.36 11.68
CA THR A 311 9.05 -4.58 10.38
C THR A 311 7.57 -4.23 10.48
N THR A 312 7.03 -3.57 9.48
CA THR A 312 5.59 -3.27 9.39
C THR A 312 5.00 -3.81 8.10
N LEU A 313 3.73 -4.23 8.15
CA LEU A 313 2.99 -4.65 6.96
C LEU A 313 2.38 -3.42 6.28
N VAL A 314 2.51 -3.37 4.96
CA VAL A 314 1.83 -2.38 4.12
C VAL A 314 1.01 -3.15 3.09
N PRO A 315 -0.31 -3.22 3.26
CA PRO A 315 -1.16 -3.97 2.33
C PRO A 315 -1.19 -3.33 0.94
N ALA A 316 -1.55 -4.10 -0.07
CA ALA A 316 -1.80 -3.55 -1.41
C ALA A 316 -2.90 -2.49 -1.34
N GLY A 317 -2.67 -1.32 -1.94
CA GLY A 317 -3.56 -0.17 -1.85
C GLY A 317 -3.55 0.53 -0.48
N GLY A 318 -2.60 0.21 0.39
CA GLY A 318 -2.46 0.78 1.73
C GLY A 318 -1.15 1.53 1.94
N SER A 319 -0.96 2.00 3.17
CA SER A 319 0.20 2.82 3.54
C SER A 319 0.63 2.58 4.99
N ALA A 320 1.79 3.07 5.34
CA ALA A 320 2.25 3.21 6.72
C ALA A 320 3.16 4.44 6.83
N VAL A 321 3.22 5.04 8.02
CA VAL A 321 4.27 6.02 8.32
C VAL A 321 5.20 5.38 9.35
N VAL A 322 6.50 5.44 9.11
CA VAL A 322 7.51 4.99 10.07
C VAL A 322 8.44 6.13 10.41
N GLU A 323 8.84 6.21 11.69
CA GLU A 323 9.77 7.20 12.22
C GLU A 323 10.86 6.52 13.03
N PHE A 324 12.09 7.00 12.87
CA PHE A 324 13.25 6.54 13.63
C PHE A 324 14.33 7.61 13.70
N GLY A 325 15.15 7.56 14.75
CA GLY A 325 16.40 8.31 14.84
C GLY A 325 17.52 7.55 14.12
N VAL A 326 18.58 8.24 13.70
CA VAL A 326 19.77 7.59 13.13
C VAL A 326 21.01 7.94 13.99
N GLU A 327 21.56 6.92 14.67
CA GLU A 327 22.62 7.09 15.66
C GLU A 327 24.01 6.67 15.16
N LYS A 328 24.09 6.05 13.97
CA LYS A 328 25.32 5.49 13.42
C LYS A 328 25.44 5.81 11.93
N PRO A 329 26.63 6.25 11.44
CA PRO A 329 26.84 6.41 10.00
C PRO A 329 26.93 5.07 9.29
N GLY A 330 26.56 5.05 8.01
CA GLY A 330 26.59 3.88 7.16
C GLY A 330 25.39 3.82 6.21
N ASP A 331 25.29 2.73 5.49
CA ASP A 331 24.18 2.48 4.58
C ASP A 331 23.13 1.59 5.26
N LEU A 332 21.93 2.15 5.48
CA LEU A 332 20.77 1.42 5.94
C LEU A 332 19.99 0.96 4.70
N ILE A 333 19.51 -0.30 4.70
CA ILE A 333 18.91 -0.89 3.51
C ILE A 333 17.40 -1.04 3.69
N LEU A 334 16.63 -0.33 2.88
CA LEU A 334 15.19 -0.48 2.81
C LEU A 334 14.85 -1.74 1.99
N VAL A 335 14.01 -2.61 2.54
CA VAL A 335 13.62 -3.86 1.87
C VAL A 335 12.15 -4.19 2.06
N ASP A 336 11.56 -4.91 1.11
CA ASP A 336 10.47 -5.85 1.41
C ASP A 336 11.13 -7.11 1.98
N HIS A 337 10.88 -7.41 3.27
CA HIS A 337 11.51 -8.54 3.95
C HIS A 337 10.94 -9.91 3.52
N SER A 338 10.04 -9.96 2.56
CA SER A 338 9.84 -11.12 1.68
C SER A 338 11.06 -11.22 0.76
N ILE A 339 12.19 -11.63 1.31
CA ILE A 339 13.55 -11.25 0.95
C ILE A 339 13.95 -11.52 -0.52
N PHE A 340 13.36 -12.52 -1.17
CA PHE A 340 13.53 -12.72 -2.62
C PHE A 340 12.96 -11.57 -3.46
N ARG A 341 12.01 -10.81 -2.93
CA ARG A 341 11.48 -9.62 -3.62
C ARG A 341 12.50 -8.48 -3.57
N ALA A 342 13.24 -8.34 -2.49
CA ALA A 342 14.31 -7.35 -2.37
C ALA A 342 15.47 -7.65 -3.34
N PHE A 343 16.14 -8.79 -3.16
CA PHE A 343 17.39 -9.08 -3.86
C PHE A 343 17.22 -9.65 -5.27
N ASN A 344 16.09 -10.29 -5.58
CA ASN A 344 15.87 -10.94 -6.87
C ASN A 344 14.83 -10.27 -7.76
N LYS A 345 14.05 -9.30 -7.22
CA LYS A 345 13.01 -8.60 -7.98
C LYS A 345 13.09 -7.07 -7.88
N GLY A 346 13.94 -6.53 -7.00
CA GLY A 346 14.27 -5.12 -6.95
C GLY A 346 13.62 -4.26 -5.86
N ALA A 347 12.89 -4.86 -4.88
CA ALA A 347 12.32 -4.13 -3.74
C ALA A 347 13.40 -3.80 -2.69
N LEU A 348 14.39 -3.03 -3.12
CA LEU A 348 15.55 -2.61 -2.36
C LEU A 348 15.82 -1.12 -2.58
N GLY A 349 16.09 -0.41 -1.48
CA GLY A 349 16.55 0.98 -1.46
C GLY A 349 17.62 1.18 -0.41
N MET A 350 18.23 2.35 -0.36
CA MET A 350 19.28 2.70 0.60
C MET A 350 19.00 4.07 1.22
N LEU A 351 19.31 4.18 2.51
CA LEU A 351 19.43 5.44 3.23
C LEU A 351 20.90 5.57 3.66
N HIS A 352 21.62 6.48 3.02
CA HIS A 352 23.00 6.79 3.38
C HIS A 352 23.02 7.78 4.55
N VAL A 353 23.60 7.37 5.68
CA VAL A 353 23.75 8.19 6.89
C VAL A 353 25.20 8.63 7.00
N SER A 354 25.43 9.96 6.91
CA SER A 354 26.73 10.57 7.11
C SER A 354 26.89 11.10 8.53
N GLY A 355 28.13 11.25 9.01
CA GLY A 355 28.41 11.81 10.33
C GLY A 355 29.50 11.06 11.09
N ASP A 356 29.70 11.44 12.36
CA ASP A 356 30.70 10.83 13.21
C ASP A 356 30.31 9.44 13.66
N ASP A 357 31.31 8.54 13.74
CA ASP A 357 31.08 7.17 14.18
C ASP A 357 30.75 7.09 15.68
N ASN A 358 29.85 6.19 16.05
CA ASN A 358 29.43 5.96 17.42
C ASN A 358 29.67 4.50 17.83
N ALA A 359 30.87 4.22 18.32
CA ALA A 359 31.26 2.89 18.77
C ALA A 359 30.46 2.39 20.01
N LYS A 360 29.77 3.29 20.74
CA LYS A 360 28.89 2.90 21.85
C LYS A 360 27.58 2.30 21.38
N VAL A 361 27.12 2.67 20.19
CA VAL A 361 25.92 2.09 19.57
C VAL A 361 26.25 0.76 18.91
N PHE A 362 27.34 0.73 18.11
CA PHE A 362 27.78 -0.47 17.42
C PHE A 362 29.29 -0.42 17.19
N ALA A 363 30.00 -1.50 17.53
CA ALA A 363 31.42 -1.67 17.25
C ALA A 363 31.72 -3.13 16.85
N SER A 364 32.43 -3.33 15.76
CA SER A 364 32.97 -4.64 15.39
C SER A 364 34.26 -4.87 16.15
N LEU A 365 34.28 -5.86 17.03
CA LEU A 365 35.48 -6.23 17.81
C LEU A 365 36.33 -7.28 17.11
N LYS A 366 35.74 -8.11 16.25
CA LYS A 366 36.40 -9.12 15.43
C LYS A 366 35.49 -9.51 14.26
N GLY A 367 36.00 -9.42 13.04
CA GLY A 367 35.26 -9.82 11.83
C GLY A 367 36.12 -9.64 10.59
N LEU A 368 35.73 -10.27 9.49
CA LEU A 368 36.45 -10.15 8.21
C LEU A 368 36.03 -8.91 7.41
N GLY A 369 35.12 -8.09 7.94
CA GLY A 369 34.53 -6.98 7.19
C GLY A 369 33.79 -7.50 5.94
N GLY A 370 32.48 -7.56 6.00
CA GLY A 370 31.63 -7.90 4.84
C GLY A 370 30.89 -6.65 4.39
N THR A 371 30.80 -6.40 3.09
CA THR A 371 29.84 -5.45 2.52
C THR A 371 28.55 -6.21 2.18
N HIS A 372 27.42 -5.65 2.59
CA HIS A 372 26.11 -6.11 2.12
C HIS A 372 25.86 -5.64 0.70
#